data_b1cb9a535618c6187bd8de0c257edeb9
#
_entry.id   b1cb9a535618c6187bd8de0c257edeb9
#
_cell.length_a   1.000
_cell.length_b   1.000
_cell.length_c   1.000
_cell.angle_alpha   90.00
_cell.angle_beta   90.00
_cell.angle_gamma   90.00
#
_symmetry.space_group_name_H-M   'P 1'
#
loop_
_entity.id
_entity.type
_entity.pdbx_description
1 polymer ?
#
loop_
_entity_poly.entity_id
_entity_poly.type
_entity_poly.pdbx_seq_one_letter_code
_entity_poly.pdbx_strand_id
1 'polypeptide(L)'
;MSSVEQVRSADEATTIRMERTYAASAEEVFDAWTSPEVLRRWWFVEPSQRTAVADVDLRVGGSYRLTMEDADSGARHTVVGEYEEILRPELLVYSWRWELDKGGTGHQSRVSVRFISDGEHTTVVLTHSGLEDAASAERHSVGWSACLEHLASSAL
;
A
#
# COMPACT_ATOMS: atom_id res chain seq x y z
N MET A 1 16.08 -27.15 14.93
CA MET A 1 15.57 -26.28 13.87
C MET A 1 16.71 -25.85 12.96
N SER A 2 16.50 -25.90 11.66
CA SER A 2 17.54 -25.56 10.69
C SER A 2 17.68 -24.03 10.54
N SER A 3 18.86 -23.58 10.09
CA SER A 3 19.09 -22.18 9.78
C SER A 3 18.16 -21.66 8.67
N VAL A 4 17.74 -22.52 7.76
CA VAL A 4 16.79 -22.17 6.69
C VAL A 4 15.42 -21.78 7.25
N GLU A 5 14.93 -22.50 8.24
CA GLU A 5 13.67 -22.19 8.91
C GLU A 5 13.75 -20.86 9.68
N GLN A 6 14.88 -20.60 10.33
CA GLN A 6 15.10 -19.34 11.04
C GLN A 6 15.12 -18.15 10.06
N VAL A 7 15.76 -18.30 8.91
CA VAL A 7 15.79 -17.26 7.86
C VAL A 7 14.38 -16.99 7.34
N ARG A 8 13.59 -18.03 7.05
CA ARG A 8 12.20 -17.87 6.61
C ARG A 8 11.35 -17.18 7.66
N SER A 9 11.53 -17.51 8.93
CA SER A 9 10.80 -16.86 10.02
C SER A 9 11.13 -15.37 10.11
N ALA A 10 12.39 -14.98 9.88
CA ALA A 10 12.78 -13.58 9.86
C ALA A 10 12.13 -12.85 8.68
N ASP A 11 12.13 -13.45 7.48
CA ASP A 11 11.47 -12.88 6.29
C ASP A 11 9.97 -12.78 6.47
N GLU A 12 9.34 -13.81 7.04
CA GLU A 12 7.91 -13.80 7.34
C GLU A 12 7.56 -12.71 8.35
N ALA A 13 8.41 -12.48 9.35
CA ALA A 13 8.18 -11.46 10.36
C ALA A 13 8.23 -10.03 9.78
N THR A 14 8.90 -9.82 8.66
CA THR A 14 9.04 -8.52 7.99
C THR A 14 8.31 -8.44 6.65
N THR A 15 7.44 -9.41 6.37
CA THR A 15 6.63 -9.46 5.16
C THR A 15 5.17 -9.60 5.52
N ILE A 16 4.33 -8.77 4.88
CA ILE A 16 2.88 -8.83 5.00
C ILE A 16 2.33 -9.37 3.68
N ARG A 17 1.38 -10.30 3.77
CA ARG A 17 0.64 -10.77 2.60
C ARG A 17 -0.84 -10.77 2.93
N MET A 18 -1.63 -10.06 2.12
CA MET A 18 -3.07 -9.94 2.29
C MET A 18 -3.80 -10.22 0.98
N GLU A 19 -4.97 -10.83 1.07
CA GLU A 19 -5.85 -11.03 -0.06
C GLU A 19 -7.23 -10.47 0.24
N ARG A 20 -7.82 -9.79 -0.75
CA ARG A 20 -9.20 -9.31 -0.70
C ARG A 20 -9.82 -9.46 -2.07
N THR A 21 -11.08 -9.87 -2.12
CA THR A 21 -11.83 -9.96 -3.37
C THR A 21 -12.87 -8.86 -3.42
N TYR A 22 -12.90 -8.13 -4.54
CA TYR A 22 -13.80 -7.00 -4.76
C TYR A 22 -14.72 -7.29 -5.94
N ALA A 23 -15.98 -6.85 -5.84
CA ALA A 23 -16.97 -6.95 -6.93
C ALA A 23 -16.75 -5.83 -7.94
N ALA A 24 -15.60 -5.84 -8.60
CA ALA A 24 -15.19 -4.83 -9.57
C ALA A 24 -14.20 -5.43 -10.55
N SER A 25 -14.06 -4.83 -11.73
CA SER A 25 -13.10 -5.28 -12.74
C SER A 25 -11.66 -5.00 -12.31
N ALA A 26 -10.72 -5.73 -12.89
CA ALA A 26 -9.30 -5.49 -12.62
C ALA A 26 -8.88 -4.07 -13.01
N GLU A 27 -9.43 -3.53 -14.10
CA GLU A 27 -9.17 -2.15 -14.51
C GLU A 27 -9.64 -1.15 -13.46
N GLU A 28 -10.85 -1.33 -12.92
CA GLU A 28 -11.38 -0.45 -11.87
C GLU A 28 -10.53 -0.48 -10.61
N VAL A 29 -10.12 -1.67 -10.19
CA VAL A 29 -9.31 -1.83 -8.97
C VAL A 29 -7.90 -1.27 -9.19
N PHE A 30 -7.31 -1.53 -10.35
CA PHE A 30 -6.01 -0.96 -10.71
C PHE A 30 -6.08 0.57 -10.73
N ASP A 31 -7.12 1.13 -11.35
CA ASP A 31 -7.31 2.59 -11.39
C ASP A 31 -7.50 3.18 -9.99
N ALA A 32 -8.19 2.46 -9.10
CA ALA A 32 -8.33 2.89 -7.70
C ALA A 32 -6.99 3.01 -7.00
N TRP A 33 -6.02 2.20 -7.38
CA TRP A 33 -4.66 2.20 -6.81
C TRP A 33 -3.74 3.28 -7.39
N THR A 34 -4.08 3.81 -8.55
CA THR A 34 -3.18 4.69 -9.31
C THR A 34 -3.77 6.07 -9.61
N SER A 35 -5.07 6.25 -9.47
CA SER A 35 -5.72 7.55 -9.68
C SER A 35 -5.69 8.37 -8.39
N PRO A 36 -5.11 9.58 -8.40
CA PRO A 36 -5.11 10.46 -7.24
C PRO A 36 -6.50 10.72 -6.66
N GLU A 37 -7.50 10.93 -7.52
CA GLU A 37 -8.89 11.15 -7.09
C GLU A 37 -9.44 9.97 -6.31
N VAL A 38 -9.22 8.77 -6.80
CA VAL A 38 -9.74 7.55 -6.16
C VAL A 38 -8.95 7.21 -4.91
N LEU A 39 -7.62 7.38 -4.94
CA LEU A 39 -6.77 7.17 -3.76
C LEU A 39 -7.25 8.01 -2.56
N ARG A 40 -7.72 9.22 -2.80
CA ARG A 40 -8.25 10.09 -1.74
C ARG A 40 -9.46 9.51 -1.03
N ARG A 41 -10.13 8.54 -1.62
CA ARG A 41 -11.35 7.94 -1.05
C ARG A 41 -11.08 6.77 -0.11
N TRP A 42 -9.91 6.16 -0.18
CA TRP A 42 -9.65 4.94 0.58
C TRP A 42 -8.30 4.86 1.28
N TRP A 43 -7.34 5.70 0.90
CA TRP A 43 -6.00 5.62 1.46
C TRP A 43 -5.90 6.38 2.79
N PHE A 44 -6.48 5.82 3.86
CA PHE A 44 -6.39 6.31 5.23
C PHE A 44 -6.71 5.16 6.19
N VAL A 45 -6.34 5.30 7.47
CA VAL A 45 -6.48 4.24 8.47
C VAL A 45 -7.62 4.56 9.42
N GLU A 46 -7.53 5.69 10.15
CA GLU A 46 -8.53 6.08 11.15
C GLU A 46 -9.66 6.91 10.54
N PRO A 47 -10.89 6.84 11.10
CA PRO A 47 -12.01 7.64 10.59
C PRO A 47 -11.76 9.15 10.62
N SER A 48 -10.90 9.63 11.52
CA SER A 48 -10.52 11.04 11.62
C SER A 48 -9.50 11.46 10.58
N GLN A 49 -8.96 10.53 9.81
CA GLN A 49 -7.94 10.80 8.81
C GLN A 49 -8.53 10.99 7.42
N ARG A 50 -7.78 11.71 6.59
CA ARG A 50 -8.08 11.87 5.17
C ARG A 50 -6.76 11.84 4.39
N THR A 51 -6.84 11.55 3.11
CA THR A 51 -5.70 11.69 2.21
C THR A 51 -5.59 13.17 1.81
N ALA A 52 -4.62 13.87 2.36
CA ALA A 52 -4.44 15.30 2.11
C ALA A 52 -3.66 15.57 0.83
N VAL A 53 -2.75 14.66 0.45
CA VAL A 53 -1.94 14.75 -0.77
C VAL A 53 -1.97 13.41 -1.47
N ALA A 54 -2.19 13.42 -2.78
CA ALA A 54 -2.10 12.24 -3.63
C ALA A 54 -1.50 12.67 -4.96
N ASP A 55 -0.19 12.49 -5.10
CA ASP A 55 0.54 12.79 -6.33
C ASP A 55 1.08 11.50 -6.92
N VAL A 56 0.82 11.27 -8.19
CA VAL A 56 1.20 10.03 -8.89
C VAL A 56 1.76 10.37 -10.26
N ASP A 57 2.97 9.88 -10.52
CA ASP A 57 3.55 9.89 -11.86
C ASP A 57 3.65 8.43 -12.31
N LEU A 58 2.57 7.95 -12.94
CA LEU A 58 2.40 6.52 -13.24
C LEU A 58 3.21 6.08 -14.45
N ARG A 59 4.49 5.84 -14.22
CA ARG A 59 5.43 5.25 -15.17
C ARG A 59 6.55 4.59 -14.40
N VAL A 60 7.22 3.62 -14.98
CA VAL A 60 8.39 2.99 -14.36
C VAL A 60 9.45 4.07 -14.13
N GLY A 61 9.95 4.17 -12.90
CA GLY A 61 10.85 5.24 -12.49
C GLY A 61 10.14 6.52 -12.05
N GLY A 62 8.82 6.63 -12.28
CA GLY A 62 8.02 7.77 -11.80
C GLY A 62 7.81 7.67 -10.29
N SER A 63 7.62 8.81 -9.64
CA SER A 63 7.45 8.89 -8.19
C SER A 63 6.00 9.07 -7.78
N TYR A 64 5.70 8.73 -6.54
CA TYR A 64 4.42 9.02 -5.91
C TYR A 64 4.63 9.61 -4.52
N ARG A 65 3.62 10.33 -4.06
CA ARG A 65 3.61 10.95 -2.73
C ARG A 65 2.18 10.91 -2.20
N LEU A 66 1.98 10.27 -1.06
CA LEU A 66 0.67 10.17 -0.41
C LEU A 66 0.79 10.64 1.04
N THR A 67 -0.09 11.55 1.44
CA THR A 67 -0.12 12.08 2.81
C THR A 67 -1.47 11.82 3.45
N MET A 68 -1.47 11.16 4.60
CA MET A 68 -2.61 11.09 5.52
C MET A 68 -2.53 12.22 6.51
N GLU A 69 -3.64 12.88 6.76
CA GLU A 69 -3.74 13.94 7.76
C GLU A 69 -4.86 13.62 8.74
N ASP A 70 -4.57 13.71 10.03
CA ASP A 70 -5.58 13.55 11.08
C ASP A 70 -6.27 14.88 11.32
N ALA A 71 -7.60 14.91 11.19
CA ALA A 71 -8.39 16.14 11.31
C ALA A 71 -8.38 16.69 12.74
N ASP A 72 -8.25 15.82 13.74
CA ASP A 72 -8.31 16.22 15.15
C ASP A 72 -6.98 16.76 15.66
N SER A 73 -5.88 16.08 15.33
CA SER A 73 -4.54 16.43 15.82
C SER A 73 -3.72 17.24 14.82
N GLY A 74 -4.08 17.21 13.54
CA GLY A 74 -3.28 17.79 12.46
C GLY A 74 -2.04 16.97 12.10
N ALA A 75 -1.86 15.81 12.70
CA ALA A 75 -0.71 14.95 12.42
C ALA A 75 -0.73 14.49 10.97
N ARG A 76 0.42 14.53 10.32
CA ARG A 76 0.59 14.15 8.92
C ARG A 76 1.60 13.02 8.79
N HIS A 77 1.29 12.05 7.97
CA HIS A 77 2.17 10.93 7.65
C HIS A 77 2.27 10.81 6.15
N THR A 78 3.46 10.99 5.62
CA THR A 78 3.70 10.99 4.18
C THR A 78 4.58 9.81 3.79
N VAL A 79 4.09 9.03 2.82
CA VAL A 79 4.86 7.97 2.19
C VAL A 79 5.26 8.41 0.78
N VAL A 80 6.46 8.06 0.39
CA VAL A 80 7.01 8.35 -0.95
C VAL A 80 7.65 7.09 -1.51
N GLY A 81 7.78 7.04 -2.82
CA GLY A 81 8.46 5.94 -3.48
C GLY A 81 8.46 6.12 -4.99
N GLU A 82 8.89 5.07 -5.67
CA GLU A 82 8.97 5.03 -7.12
C GLU A 82 8.33 3.74 -7.64
N TYR A 83 7.69 3.83 -8.79
CA TYR A 83 7.15 2.65 -9.47
C TYR A 83 8.28 1.87 -10.12
N GLU A 84 8.35 0.58 -9.78
CA GLU A 84 9.38 -0.33 -10.29
C GLU A 84 8.85 -1.21 -11.42
N GLU A 85 7.57 -1.59 -11.36
CA GLU A 85 6.94 -2.42 -12.37
C GLU A 85 5.46 -2.05 -12.49
N ILE A 86 5.00 -1.90 -13.73
CA ILE A 86 3.61 -1.55 -14.05
C ILE A 86 3.16 -2.44 -15.20
N LEU A 87 2.29 -3.39 -14.93
CA LEU A 87 1.65 -4.25 -15.93
C LEU A 87 0.13 -4.11 -15.78
N ARG A 88 -0.43 -3.07 -16.38
CA ARG A 88 -1.86 -2.75 -16.24
C ARG A 88 -2.72 -3.80 -16.96
N PRO A 89 -3.78 -4.33 -16.35
CA PRO A 89 -4.27 -4.12 -14.98
C PRO A 89 -3.88 -5.22 -14.00
N GLU A 90 -2.76 -5.91 -14.22
CA GLU A 90 -2.40 -7.15 -13.52
C GLU A 90 -1.44 -7.00 -12.36
N LEU A 91 -0.51 -6.04 -12.45
CA LEU A 91 0.57 -5.95 -11.47
C LEU A 91 1.05 -4.51 -11.30
N LEU A 92 1.32 -4.15 -10.05
CA LEU A 92 1.92 -2.88 -9.68
C LEU A 92 2.95 -3.13 -8.59
N VAL A 93 4.19 -2.70 -8.81
CA VAL A 93 5.27 -2.83 -7.82
C VAL A 93 5.89 -1.47 -7.60
N TYR A 94 6.05 -1.08 -6.35
CA TYR A 94 6.63 0.22 -6.01
C TYR A 94 7.38 0.16 -4.68
N SER A 95 8.36 1.05 -4.52
CA SER A 95 9.10 1.21 -3.27
C SER A 95 8.29 2.03 -2.27
N TRP A 96 8.65 1.95 -1.00
CA TRP A 96 7.88 2.52 0.09
C TRP A 96 8.80 3.04 1.17
N ARG A 97 8.77 4.36 1.43
CA ARG A 97 9.54 5.02 2.48
C ARG A 97 8.69 6.10 3.12
N TRP A 98 8.66 6.11 4.43
CA TRP A 98 8.00 7.19 5.16
C TRP A 98 8.93 8.39 5.30
N GLU A 99 8.39 9.59 5.13
CA GLU A 99 9.14 10.82 5.44
C GLU A 99 9.28 10.96 6.95
N LEU A 100 10.43 11.46 7.39
CA LEU A 100 10.73 11.69 8.81
C LEU A 100 10.50 13.15 9.16
N ASP A 101 10.10 13.41 10.41
CA ASP A 101 9.82 14.77 10.89
C ASP A 101 11.03 15.70 10.78
N LYS A 102 12.22 15.14 10.89
CA LYS A 102 13.49 15.90 10.78
C LYS A 102 13.93 16.12 9.33
N GLY A 103 13.16 15.67 8.35
CA GLY A 103 13.55 15.63 6.95
C GLY A 103 14.20 14.30 6.58
N GLY A 104 14.27 14.02 5.27
CA GLY A 104 14.72 12.74 4.76
C GLY A 104 13.66 11.67 4.92
N THR A 105 14.05 10.44 4.63
CA THR A 105 13.15 9.27 4.66
C THR A 105 13.71 8.16 5.54
N GLY A 106 12.81 7.30 6.04
CA GLY A 106 13.17 6.15 6.83
C GLY A 106 13.53 4.94 5.97
N HIS A 107 13.39 3.78 6.58
CA HIS A 107 13.70 2.50 5.96
C HIS A 107 12.88 2.26 4.69
N GLN A 108 13.52 1.77 3.63
CA GLN A 108 12.85 1.44 2.37
C GLN A 108 12.35 0.01 2.37
N SER A 109 11.10 -0.16 1.97
CA SER A 109 10.48 -1.45 1.76
C SER A 109 9.85 -1.48 0.37
N ARG A 110 9.13 -2.54 0.03
CA ARG A 110 8.54 -2.72 -1.31
C ARG A 110 7.13 -3.27 -1.19
N VAL A 111 6.24 -2.71 -2.01
CA VAL A 111 4.87 -3.17 -2.13
C VAL A 111 4.65 -3.75 -3.52
N SER A 112 4.10 -4.96 -3.58
CA SER A 112 3.69 -5.62 -4.81
C SER A 112 2.21 -5.92 -4.73
N VAL A 113 1.45 -5.50 -5.74
CA VAL A 113 0.00 -5.70 -5.78
C VAL A 113 -0.35 -6.42 -7.07
N ARG A 114 -0.96 -7.60 -6.93
CA ARG A 114 -1.50 -8.35 -8.07
C ARG A 114 -3.01 -8.21 -8.09
N PHE A 115 -3.55 -8.04 -9.29
CA PHE A 115 -4.98 -7.89 -9.54
C PHE A 115 -5.43 -9.07 -10.39
N ILE A 116 -6.05 -10.06 -9.75
CA ILE A 116 -6.41 -11.33 -10.42
C ILE A 116 -7.91 -11.30 -10.72
N SER A 117 -8.25 -11.16 -12.00
CA SER A 117 -9.63 -11.11 -12.45
C SER A 117 -10.22 -12.51 -12.66
N ASP A 118 -11.46 -12.70 -12.25
CA ASP A 118 -12.24 -13.88 -12.61
C ASP A 118 -13.53 -13.49 -13.35
N GLY A 119 -13.50 -12.32 -14.03
CA GLY A 119 -14.64 -11.77 -14.77
C GLY A 119 -15.30 -10.64 -14.00
N GLU A 120 -16.23 -10.95 -13.10
CA GLU A 120 -16.98 -9.93 -12.34
C GLU A 120 -16.28 -9.48 -11.07
N HIS A 121 -15.35 -10.29 -10.58
CA HIS A 121 -14.63 -10.01 -9.33
C HIS A 121 -13.13 -9.93 -9.59
N THR A 122 -12.44 -9.21 -8.74
CA THR A 122 -10.98 -9.12 -8.77
C THR A 122 -10.44 -9.41 -7.39
N THR A 123 -9.51 -10.37 -7.31
CA THR A 123 -8.78 -10.65 -6.09
C THR A 123 -7.49 -9.85 -6.08
N VAL A 124 -7.34 -9.00 -5.07
CA VAL A 124 -6.12 -8.25 -4.84
C VAL A 124 -5.23 -9.06 -3.91
N VAL A 125 -4.00 -9.32 -4.35
CA VAL A 125 -2.97 -9.94 -3.52
C VAL A 125 -1.90 -8.90 -3.28
N LEU A 126 -1.83 -8.40 -2.05
CA LEU A 126 -0.85 -7.39 -1.64
C LEU A 126 0.27 -8.07 -0.86
N THR A 127 1.50 -7.81 -1.28
CA THR A 127 2.70 -8.25 -0.55
C THR A 127 3.55 -7.02 -0.24
N HIS A 128 3.77 -6.75 1.05
CA HIS A 128 4.63 -5.67 1.51
C HIS A 128 5.84 -6.32 2.18
N SER A 129 6.97 -6.28 1.54
CA SER A 129 8.19 -6.99 1.97
C SER A 129 9.32 -6.03 2.32
N GLY A 130 10.31 -6.55 3.05
CA GLY A 130 11.49 -5.79 3.42
C GLY A 130 11.22 -4.71 4.46
N LEU A 131 10.21 -4.88 5.31
CA LEU A 131 9.95 -3.98 6.43
C LEU A 131 11.10 -4.08 7.44
N GLU A 132 11.29 -3.03 8.23
CA GLU A 132 12.45 -2.91 9.11
C GLU A 132 12.52 -3.99 10.19
N ASP A 133 11.37 -4.27 10.82
CA ASP A 133 11.27 -5.26 11.89
C ASP A 133 9.84 -5.77 12.04
N ALA A 134 9.62 -6.72 12.94
CA ALA A 134 8.31 -7.31 13.18
C ALA A 134 7.29 -6.29 13.70
N ALA A 135 7.72 -5.33 14.51
CA ALA A 135 6.83 -4.28 15.04
C ALA A 135 6.34 -3.37 13.90
N SER A 136 7.22 -3.04 12.96
CA SER A 136 6.87 -2.27 11.77
C SER A 136 5.88 -3.03 10.90
N ALA A 137 6.10 -4.34 10.70
CA ALA A 137 5.20 -5.20 9.94
C ALA A 137 3.80 -5.22 10.56
N GLU A 138 3.71 -5.32 11.88
CA GLU A 138 2.44 -5.30 12.61
C GLU A 138 1.68 -3.99 12.37
N ARG A 139 2.35 -2.84 12.48
CA ARG A 139 1.73 -1.53 12.24
C ARG A 139 1.23 -1.39 10.82
N HIS A 140 2.02 -1.81 9.82
CA HIS A 140 1.62 -1.76 8.42
C HIS A 140 0.48 -2.73 8.11
N SER A 141 0.45 -3.89 8.79
CA SER A 141 -0.65 -4.84 8.65
C SER A 141 -1.99 -4.23 9.06
N VAL A 142 -2.01 -3.54 10.20
CA VAL A 142 -3.21 -2.83 10.68
C VAL A 142 -3.61 -1.73 9.67
N GLY A 143 -2.65 -0.96 9.20
CA GLY A 143 -2.90 0.12 8.23
C GLY A 143 -3.45 -0.40 6.91
N TRP A 144 -2.83 -1.42 6.33
CA TRP A 144 -3.30 -2.01 5.07
C TRP A 144 -4.69 -2.63 5.22
N SER A 145 -4.95 -3.32 6.32
CA SER A 145 -6.26 -3.91 6.57
C SER A 145 -7.36 -2.84 6.54
N ALA A 146 -7.14 -1.71 7.19
CA ALA A 146 -8.09 -0.59 7.20
C ALA A 146 -8.27 0.02 5.80
N CYS A 147 -7.17 0.27 5.09
CA CYS A 147 -7.23 0.84 3.74
C CYS A 147 -7.98 -0.08 2.77
N LEU A 148 -7.71 -1.38 2.80
CA LEU A 148 -8.38 -2.35 1.93
C LEU A 148 -9.88 -2.44 2.23
N GLU A 149 -10.29 -2.25 3.47
CA GLU A 149 -11.69 -2.17 3.87
C GLU A 149 -12.34 -0.90 3.30
N HIS A 150 -11.67 0.24 3.40
CA HIS A 150 -12.16 1.51 2.84
C HIS A 150 -12.26 1.45 1.31
N LEU A 151 -11.36 0.73 0.65
CA LEU A 151 -11.40 0.54 -0.80
C LEU A 151 -12.75 -0.08 -1.20
N ALA A 152 -13.19 -1.12 -0.49
CA ALA A 152 -14.48 -1.75 -0.75
C ALA A 152 -15.66 -0.82 -0.47
N SER A 153 -15.64 -0.09 0.64
CA SER A 153 -16.79 0.69 1.10
C SER A 153 -16.89 2.10 0.51
N SER A 154 -15.79 2.67 0.02
CA SER A 154 -15.74 4.08 -0.36
C SER A 154 -15.24 4.37 -1.77
N ALA A 155 -14.64 3.40 -2.45
CA ALA A 155 -13.99 3.64 -3.74
C ALA A 155 -14.44 2.73 -4.89
N LEU A 156 -15.12 1.62 -4.58
CA LEU A 156 -15.58 0.65 -5.61
C LEU A 156 -17.08 0.42 -5.61
#